data_fa8dc8abc080e0fb00e10dc5d610d12f
#
_entry.id   fa8dc8abc080e0fb00e10dc5d610d12f
#
_cell.length_a   1.000
_cell.length_b   1.000
_cell.length_c   1.000
_cell.angle_alpha   90.00
_cell.angle_beta   90.00
_cell.angle_gamma   90.00
#
_symmetry.space_group_name_H-M   'P 1'
#
loop_
_entity.id
_entity.type
_entity.pdbx_description
1 polymer ?
#
loop_
_entity_poly.entity_id
_entity_poly.type
_entity_poly.pdbx_seq_one_letter_code
_entity_poly.pdbx_strand_id
1 'polypeptide(L)'
;MWLLSMILPCMLLTTNACSPSDEPIKTEEPTPVPDPELEPNPAPTPSDVRALVVYFSCTNTTKGIADRIVEAIGAATWRIEPETAYTSEDLNYNNSSSRANREQNDPSARPVIKGKCENLADYDVVFLGYPIWWGKAPKVIFTFLESHDLTGETVIPFCTSHSSGIGASDTDLHRLAAGTEWKQGRRFSGNESKETIEKWIKSMDLNFNDNTNTGIFDLSKGTNGNAPTIKLSSGYDMPIVGLGTYSLPASPVHPGQPVSIL
;
A
#
# COMPACT_ATOMS: atom_id res chain seq x y z
N MET A 1 -39.86 41.11 -19.47
CA MET A 1 -40.30 41.82 -20.68
C MET A 1 -39.87 40.96 -21.86
N TRP A 2 -40.90 40.33 -22.46
CA TRP A 2 -41.07 39.90 -23.83
C TRP A 2 -40.26 38.70 -24.30
N LEU A 3 -40.86 37.54 -24.44
CA LEU A 3 -41.94 36.99 -25.31
C LEU A 3 -41.36 36.37 -26.60
N LEU A 4 -41.69 35.12 -26.69
CA LEU A 4 -42.63 34.44 -27.64
C LEU A 4 -41.91 33.99 -28.93
N SER A 5 -41.93 32.71 -29.23
CA SER A 5 -43.07 31.88 -29.70
C SER A 5 -43.02 31.70 -31.21
N MET A 6 -43.19 30.51 -31.70
CA MET A 6 -44.12 30.01 -32.75
C MET A 6 -43.52 28.75 -33.38
N ILE A 7 -44.03 27.57 -33.20
CA ILE A 7 -45.27 26.90 -33.67
C ILE A 7 -45.31 26.74 -35.21
N LEU A 8 -45.12 25.45 -35.61
CA LEU A 8 -46.00 24.56 -36.44
C LEU A 8 -46.51 25.09 -37.79
N PRO A 9 -47.06 24.27 -38.68
CA PRO A 9 -47.15 22.81 -38.89
C PRO A 9 -47.10 22.34 -40.38
N CYS A 10 -47.14 21.00 -40.54
CA CYS A 10 -48.04 20.26 -41.46
C CYS A 10 -47.89 20.32 -42.96
N MET A 11 -47.75 19.23 -43.64
CA MET A 11 -48.86 18.64 -44.45
C MET A 11 -48.48 17.30 -45.05
N LEU A 12 -49.40 16.42 -44.90
CA LEU A 12 -49.56 15.15 -45.62
C LEU A 12 -49.72 15.37 -47.13
N LEU A 13 -49.25 14.41 -47.91
CA LEU A 13 -49.93 14.01 -49.13
C LEU A 13 -49.66 12.54 -49.44
N THR A 14 -50.74 11.80 -49.45
CA THR A 14 -50.90 10.42 -49.89
C THR A 14 -50.99 10.35 -51.40
N THR A 15 -50.37 9.37 -52.05
CA THR A 15 -50.90 8.79 -53.27
C THR A 15 -50.60 7.30 -53.34
N ASN A 16 -51.67 6.53 -53.40
CA ASN A 16 -51.70 5.14 -53.82
C ASN A 16 -51.43 5.01 -55.34
N ALA A 17 -50.74 3.93 -55.74
CA ALA A 17 -51.07 3.18 -56.93
C ALA A 17 -50.33 1.84 -57.04
N CYS A 18 -51.11 0.78 -57.02
CA CYS A 18 -51.07 -0.49 -57.77
C CYS A 18 -49.79 -1.34 -57.90
N SER A 19 -49.99 -2.56 -57.51
CA SER A 19 -49.22 -3.81 -57.77
C SER A 19 -48.99 -4.12 -59.25
N PRO A 20 -48.02 -5.04 -59.60
CA PRO A 20 -48.32 -6.46 -59.52
C PRO A 20 -47.24 -7.37 -58.89
N SER A 21 -47.72 -8.48 -58.50
CA SER A 21 -47.13 -9.69 -57.97
C SER A 21 -45.82 -10.13 -58.61
N ASP A 22 -44.80 -10.29 -57.78
CA ASP A 22 -43.77 -11.29 -57.96
C ASP A 22 -43.30 -11.67 -56.55
N GLU A 23 -43.46 -12.93 -56.20
CA GLU A 23 -42.96 -13.45 -54.94
C GLU A 23 -41.42 -13.52 -54.96
N PRO A 24 -40.70 -12.91 -54.04
CA PRO A 24 -39.31 -13.25 -53.81
C PRO A 24 -39.19 -14.24 -52.64
N ILE A 25 -38.45 -15.22 -52.92
CA ILE A 25 -37.77 -16.20 -52.07
C ILE A 25 -37.56 -15.69 -50.63
N LYS A 26 -38.13 -16.36 -49.64
CA LYS A 26 -37.81 -16.18 -48.23
C LYS A 26 -36.34 -16.50 -48.01
N THR A 27 -35.51 -15.48 -47.99
CA THR A 27 -34.21 -15.56 -47.34
C THR A 27 -34.49 -15.51 -45.86
N GLU A 28 -34.31 -16.60 -45.16
CA GLU A 28 -34.30 -16.66 -43.72
C GLU A 28 -33.17 -15.75 -43.24
N GLU A 29 -33.52 -14.65 -42.58
CA GLU A 29 -32.59 -13.80 -41.86
C GLU A 29 -31.98 -14.64 -40.71
N PRO A 30 -30.63 -14.71 -40.58
CA PRO A 30 -30.04 -15.43 -39.47
C PRO A 30 -30.49 -14.80 -38.17
N THR A 31 -31.12 -15.59 -37.30
CA THR A 31 -31.44 -15.22 -35.93
C THR A 31 -30.20 -14.67 -35.26
N PRO A 32 -30.23 -13.46 -34.64
CA PRO A 32 -29.09 -12.96 -33.90
C PRO A 32 -28.75 -13.96 -32.80
N VAL A 33 -27.53 -14.49 -32.87
CA VAL A 33 -26.94 -15.27 -31.75
C VAL A 33 -26.93 -14.31 -30.55
N PRO A 34 -27.49 -14.67 -29.41
CA PRO A 34 -27.39 -13.83 -28.22
C PRO A 34 -25.90 -13.61 -27.93
N ASP A 35 -25.54 -12.34 -27.85
CA ASP A 35 -24.22 -11.87 -27.42
C ASP A 35 -23.89 -12.61 -26.11
N PRO A 36 -22.73 -13.27 -25.94
CA PRO A 36 -22.41 -13.88 -24.69
C PRO A 36 -22.50 -12.82 -23.60
N GLU A 37 -23.48 -13.00 -22.72
CA GLU A 37 -23.69 -12.16 -21.56
C GLU A 37 -22.31 -12.07 -20.85
N LEU A 38 -21.71 -10.87 -20.91
CA LEU A 38 -20.48 -10.59 -20.22
C LEU A 38 -20.75 -10.89 -18.75
N GLU A 39 -20.25 -12.03 -18.29
CA GLU A 39 -20.22 -12.36 -16.86
C GLU A 39 -19.72 -11.09 -16.14
N PRO A 40 -20.44 -10.61 -15.12
CA PRO A 40 -19.99 -9.43 -14.38
C PRO A 40 -18.56 -9.73 -13.93
N ASN A 41 -17.65 -8.85 -14.36
CA ASN A 41 -16.24 -8.91 -13.94
C ASN A 41 -16.23 -9.17 -12.42
N PRO A 42 -15.62 -10.26 -11.93
CA PRO A 42 -15.65 -10.57 -10.51
C PRO A 42 -15.25 -9.31 -9.76
N ALA A 43 -16.06 -8.95 -8.75
CA ALA A 43 -15.76 -7.80 -7.90
C ALA A 43 -14.29 -7.91 -7.51
N PRO A 44 -13.52 -6.81 -7.56
CA PRO A 44 -12.09 -6.87 -7.24
C PRO A 44 -11.96 -7.60 -5.91
N THR A 45 -11.25 -8.71 -5.91
CA THR A 45 -10.81 -9.37 -4.70
C THR A 45 -10.26 -8.28 -3.79
N PRO A 46 -10.53 -8.29 -2.46
CA PRO A 46 -9.98 -7.29 -1.56
C PRO A 46 -8.52 -7.13 -1.91
N SER A 47 -8.17 -6.03 -2.55
CA SER A 47 -6.82 -5.79 -2.99
C SER A 47 -5.95 -5.76 -1.76
N ASP A 48 -4.90 -6.53 -1.79
CA ASP A 48 -3.89 -6.54 -0.75
C ASP A 48 -3.47 -5.11 -0.46
N VAL A 49 -3.66 -4.68 0.78
CA VAL A 49 -3.34 -3.32 1.23
C VAL A 49 -1.84 -3.07 1.03
N ARG A 50 -1.50 -2.12 0.19
CA ARG A 50 -0.12 -1.70 -0.04
C ARG A 50 0.32 -0.76 1.06
N ALA A 51 1.36 -1.14 1.78
CA ALA A 51 1.86 -0.37 2.90
C ALA A 51 3.24 0.24 2.64
N LEU A 52 3.43 1.46 3.14
CA LEU A 52 4.72 2.15 3.17
C LEU A 52 5.07 2.49 4.61
N VAL A 53 6.32 2.25 5.01
CA VAL A 53 6.84 2.70 6.30
C VAL A 53 7.73 3.91 6.10
N VAL A 54 7.21 5.08 6.46
CA VAL A 54 7.93 6.35 6.47
C VAL A 54 8.44 6.61 7.88
N TYR A 55 9.73 6.89 8.04
CA TYR A 55 10.26 7.12 9.38
C TYR A 55 11.42 8.11 9.43
N PHE A 56 11.55 8.77 10.57
CA PHE A 56 12.71 9.55 10.98
C PHE A 56 13.41 8.91 12.18
N SER A 57 14.73 8.79 12.12
CA SER A 57 15.52 8.22 13.22
C SER A 57 16.96 8.73 13.20
N CYS A 58 17.43 9.31 14.32
CA CYS A 58 18.83 9.72 14.49
C CYS A 58 19.70 8.61 15.12
N THR A 59 19.15 7.84 16.05
CA THR A 59 19.85 6.83 16.85
C THR A 59 19.50 5.39 16.48
N ASN A 60 18.82 5.19 15.37
CA ASN A 60 18.32 3.92 14.86
C ASN A 60 17.25 3.22 15.74
N THR A 61 16.81 3.82 16.85
CA THR A 61 15.76 3.24 17.69
C THR A 61 14.43 3.15 16.94
N THR A 62 13.96 4.26 16.35
CA THR A 62 12.75 4.27 15.52
C THR A 62 12.93 3.41 14.28
N LYS A 63 14.13 3.43 13.68
CA LYS A 63 14.47 2.55 12.54
C LYS A 63 14.25 1.09 12.90
N GLY A 64 14.70 0.63 14.06
CA GLY A 64 14.53 -0.76 14.49
C GLY A 64 13.07 -1.19 14.60
N ILE A 65 12.16 -0.29 14.98
CA ILE A 65 10.70 -0.56 14.93
C ILE A 65 10.20 -0.57 13.50
N ALA A 66 10.63 0.40 12.67
CA ALA A 66 10.28 0.46 11.25
C ALA A 66 10.67 -0.83 10.52
N ASP A 67 11.90 -1.30 10.73
CA ASP A 67 12.40 -2.55 10.12
C ASP A 67 11.51 -3.75 10.50
N ARG A 68 11.09 -3.86 11.76
CA ARG A 68 10.19 -4.94 12.20
C ARG A 68 8.79 -4.86 11.62
N ILE A 69 8.27 -3.65 11.39
CA ILE A 69 7.00 -3.46 10.67
C ILE A 69 7.17 -3.94 9.23
N VAL A 70 8.25 -3.52 8.56
CA VAL A 70 8.57 -3.96 7.18
C VAL A 70 8.65 -5.48 7.10
N GLU A 71 9.36 -6.12 8.04
CA GLU A 71 9.47 -7.59 8.10
C GLU A 71 8.13 -8.28 8.35
N ALA A 72 7.23 -7.64 9.12
CA ALA A 72 5.95 -8.24 9.49
C ALA A 72 4.93 -8.25 8.34
N ILE A 73 4.97 -7.25 7.45
CA ILE A 73 3.94 -7.07 6.40
C ILE A 73 4.51 -6.92 4.99
N GLY A 74 5.83 -7.03 4.80
CA GLY A 74 6.45 -6.87 3.49
C GLY A 74 6.33 -5.45 2.91
N ALA A 75 6.20 -4.42 3.77
CA ALA A 75 6.01 -3.05 3.34
C ALA A 75 7.25 -2.47 2.66
N ALA A 76 7.04 -1.52 1.74
CA ALA A 76 8.10 -0.64 1.29
C ALA A 76 8.54 0.32 2.42
N THR A 77 9.71 0.95 2.28
CA THR A 77 10.20 1.87 3.31
C THR A 77 10.80 3.13 2.70
N TRP A 78 10.60 4.25 3.36
CA TRP A 78 11.23 5.52 3.04
C TRP A 78 11.69 6.23 4.32
N ARG A 79 12.98 6.61 4.35
CA ARG A 79 13.56 7.31 5.50
C ARG A 79 13.53 8.81 5.28
N ILE A 80 12.97 9.55 6.21
CA ILE A 80 13.08 11.01 6.25
C ILE A 80 14.52 11.37 6.65
N GLU A 81 15.26 11.98 5.74
CA GLU A 81 16.62 12.45 6.01
C GLU A 81 16.66 13.97 5.99
N PRO A 82 17.06 14.61 7.10
CA PRO A 82 17.31 16.05 7.11
C PRO A 82 18.45 16.40 6.12
N GLU A 83 18.33 17.54 5.43
CA GLU A 83 19.40 18.05 4.55
C GLU A 83 20.72 18.17 5.33
N THR A 84 20.66 18.71 6.53
CA THR A 84 21.77 18.72 7.47
C THR A 84 21.51 17.69 8.56
N ALA A 85 22.33 16.64 8.63
CA ALA A 85 22.21 15.62 9.66
C ALA A 85 22.34 16.23 11.08
N TYR A 86 21.64 15.63 12.05
CA TYR A 86 21.79 16.01 13.46
C TYR A 86 23.07 15.36 14.03
N THR A 87 23.90 16.18 14.64
CA THR A 87 25.06 15.74 15.44
C THR A 87 24.63 15.36 16.86
N SER A 88 25.51 14.79 17.66
CA SER A 88 25.27 14.53 19.08
C SER A 88 25.00 15.81 19.87
N GLU A 89 25.69 16.90 19.52
CA GLU A 89 25.48 18.22 20.11
C GLU A 89 24.13 18.80 19.75
N ASP A 90 23.68 18.61 18.51
CA ASP A 90 22.35 19.02 18.05
C ASP A 90 21.24 18.29 18.81
N LEU A 91 21.50 17.06 19.26
CA LEU A 91 20.55 16.23 20.01
C LEU A 91 20.70 16.35 21.53
N ASN A 92 21.59 17.19 22.02
CA ASN A 92 21.82 17.33 23.45
C ASN A 92 20.60 17.89 24.16
N TYR A 93 19.90 17.01 24.85
CA TYR A 93 18.66 17.31 25.55
C TYR A 93 18.85 18.34 26.69
N ASN A 94 20.03 18.37 27.32
CA ASN A 94 20.35 19.27 28.43
C ASN A 94 20.81 20.67 27.99
N ASN A 95 21.01 20.86 26.68
CA ASN A 95 21.43 22.14 26.14
C ASN A 95 20.22 22.83 25.47
N SER A 96 19.71 23.89 26.10
CA SER A 96 18.60 24.69 25.57
C SER A 96 18.92 25.38 24.22
N SER A 97 20.20 25.49 23.89
CA SER A 97 20.69 26.05 22.63
C SER A 97 20.99 24.97 21.57
N SER A 98 20.77 23.68 21.87
CA SER A 98 20.92 22.63 20.88
C SER A 98 19.94 22.84 19.72
N ARG A 99 20.30 22.37 18.53
CA ARG A 99 19.46 22.53 17.32
C ARG A 99 18.08 21.92 17.53
N ALA A 100 18.01 20.69 18.02
CA ALA A 100 16.75 20.03 18.27
C ALA A 100 15.87 20.80 19.27
N ASN A 101 16.47 21.37 20.33
CA ASN A 101 15.74 22.18 21.31
C ASN A 101 15.17 23.46 20.68
N ARG A 102 15.99 24.19 19.91
CA ARG A 102 15.54 25.40 19.21
C ARG A 102 14.41 25.11 18.25
N GLU A 103 14.56 24.06 17.42
CA GLU A 103 13.53 23.65 16.47
C GLU A 103 12.22 23.27 17.17
N GLN A 104 12.28 22.51 18.27
CA GLN A 104 11.07 22.11 19.01
C GLN A 104 10.35 23.29 19.68
N ASN A 105 11.07 24.32 20.06
CA ASN A 105 10.52 25.54 20.67
C ASN A 105 10.04 26.58 19.64
N ASP A 106 10.38 26.40 18.36
CA ASP A 106 9.91 27.26 17.27
C ASP A 106 8.73 26.58 16.55
N PRO A 107 7.49 27.08 16.68
CA PRO A 107 6.34 26.53 15.98
C PRO A 107 6.48 26.57 14.45
N SER A 108 7.26 27.50 13.92
CA SER A 108 7.47 27.71 12.48
C SER A 108 8.64 26.91 11.91
N ALA A 109 9.45 26.27 12.75
CA ALA A 109 10.60 25.49 12.28
C ALA A 109 10.17 24.39 11.31
N ARG A 110 10.81 24.38 10.15
CA ARG A 110 10.65 23.38 9.11
C ARG A 110 12.03 22.98 8.56
N PRO A 111 12.75 22.11 9.28
CA PRO A 111 14.04 21.63 8.79
C PRO A 111 13.90 21.01 7.42
N VAL A 112 14.75 21.39 6.48
CA VAL A 112 14.73 20.87 5.11
C VAL A 112 15.06 19.37 5.12
N ILE A 113 14.30 18.61 4.37
CA ILE A 113 14.52 17.16 4.18
C ILE A 113 15.07 16.89 2.79
N LYS A 114 15.86 15.81 2.64
CA LYS A 114 16.43 15.36 1.37
C LYS A 114 15.42 14.61 0.55
N GLY A 115 15.34 14.95 -0.73
CA GLY A 115 14.54 14.24 -1.68
C GLY A 115 13.03 14.38 -1.42
N LYS A 116 12.28 13.59 -2.14
CA LYS A 116 10.82 13.48 -2.04
C LYS A 116 10.43 12.01 -2.05
N CYS A 117 9.46 11.64 -1.22
CA CYS A 117 8.86 10.32 -1.31
C CYS A 117 7.94 10.30 -2.53
N GLU A 118 8.43 9.72 -3.60
CA GLU A 118 7.66 9.60 -4.83
C GLU A 118 6.57 8.53 -4.67
N ASN A 119 5.49 8.68 -5.45
CA ASN A 119 4.43 7.67 -5.56
C ASN A 119 3.74 7.30 -4.23
N LEU A 120 3.55 8.28 -3.32
CA LEU A 120 2.78 8.05 -2.09
C LEU A 120 1.37 7.53 -2.40
N ALA A 121 0.71 8.06 -3.43
CA ALA A 121 -0.59 7.61 -3.88
C ALA A 121 -0.64 6.13 -4.36
N ASP A 122 0.51 5.47 -4.49
CA ASP A 122 0.56 4.04 -4.75
C ASP A 122 0.30 3.18 -3.51
N TYR A 123 0.22 3.79 -2.33
CA TYR A 123 0.06 3.09 -1.07
C TYR A 123 -1.28 3.44 -0.42
N ASP A 124 -1.91 2.45 0.17
CA ASP A 124 -3.19 2.60 0.87
C ASP A 124 -2.98 2.95 2.35
N VAL A 125 -1.83 2.53 2.90
CA VAL A 125 -1.47 2.72 4.32
C VAL A 125 -0.04 3.22 4.45
N VAL A 126 0.13 4.29 5.22
CA VAL A 126 1.45 4.85 5.56
C VAL A 126 1.68 4.74 7.07
N PHE A 127 2.61 3.89 7.48
CA PHE A 127 3.12 3.89 8.85
C PHE A 127 4.09 5.05 9.02
N LEU A 128 3.80 5.99 9.92
CA LEU A 128 4.63 7.19 10.13
C LEU A 128 5.38 7.08 11.47
N GLY A 129 6.70 6.87 11.41
CA GLY A 129 7.56 6.62 12.56
C GLY A 129 8.46 7.78 12.97
N TYR A 130 8.50 8.11 14.26
CA TYR A 130 9.35 9.19 14.78
C TYR A 130 9.73 9.01 16.25
N PRO A 131 10.87 9.55 16.69
CA PRO A 131 11.16 9.66 18.13
C PRO A 131 10.35 10.78 18.76
N ILE A 132 10.05 10.68 20.06
CA ILE A 132 9.47 11.79 20.80
C ILE A 132 10.59 12.71 21.31
N TRP A 133 10.53 13.97 20.91
CA TRP A 133 11.40 15.04 21.40
C TRP A 133 10.58 16.06 22.20
N TRP A 134 10.87 16.23 23.49
CA TRP A 134 10.12 17.13 24.39
C TRP A 134 8.60 16.95 24.29
N GLY A 135 8.14 15.68 24.25
CA GLY A 135 6.72 15.34 24.20
C GLY A 135 6.04 15.52 22.84
N LYS A 136 6.79 15.86 21.78
CA LYS A 136 6.26 16.15 20.44
C LYS A 136 7.02 15.38 19.36
N ALA A 137 6.45 15.33 18.16
CA ALA A 137 7.15 14.87 16.98
C ALA A 137 8.25 15.89 16.57
N PRO A 138 9.39 15.42 16.05
CA PRO A 138 10.42 16.31 15.49
C PRO A 138 9.90 17.14 14.33
N LYS A 139 10.41 18.35 14.16
CA LYS A 139 9.94 19.28 13.12
C LYS A 139 10.15 18.79 11.69
N VAL A 140 11.06 17.87 11.44
CA VAL A 140 11.23 17.21 10.14
C VAL A 140 9.97 16.42 9.72
N ILE A 141 9.19 15.92 10.68
CA ILE A 141 7.91 15.25 10.42
C ILE A 141 6.88 16.26 9.92
N PHE A 142 6.88 17.47 10.49
CA PHE A 142 6.03 18.57 10.02
C PHE A 142 6.37 18.93 8.57
N THR A 143 7.67 19.07 8.27
CA THR A 143 8.13 19.31 6.89
C THR A 143 7.67 18.22 5.93
N PHE A 144 7.79 16.95 6.33
CA PHE A 144 7.33 15.83 5.51
C PHE A 144 5.83 15.93 5.20
N LEU A 145 4.99 16.08 6.23
CA LEU A 145 3.54 16.13 6.06
C LEU A 145 3.06 17.35 5.25
N GLU A 146 3.74 18.49 5.36
CA GLU A 146 3.39 19.70 4.60
C GLU A 146 3.91 19.67 3.15
N SER A 147 4.91 18.85 2.85
CA SER A 147 5.52 18.74 1.51
C SER A 147 5.04 17.57 0.67
N HIS A 148 4.21 16.70 1.26
CA HIS A 148 3.68 15.51 0.60
C HIS A 148 2.16 15.45 0.72
N ASP A 149 1.49 15.06 -0.34
CA ASP A 149 0.05 14.84 -0.34
C ASP A 149 -0.26 13.42 0.13
N LEU A 150 -1.00 13.31 1.20
CA LEU A 150 -1.47 12.06 1.82
C LEU A 150 -3.01 11.96 1.78
N THR A 151 -3.63 12.73 0.90
CA THR A 151 -5.10 12.74 0.77
C THR A 151 -5.60 11.40 0.27
N GLY A 152 -6.47 10.78 1.06
CA GLY A 152 -7.05 9.47 0.75
C GLY A 152 -6.32 8.28 1.35
N GLU A 153 -5.07 8.45 1.81
CA GLU A 153 -4.33 7.40 2.49
C GLU A 153 -4.70 7.29 3.97
N THR A 154 -4.52 6.09 4.51
CA THR A 154 -4.61 5.84 5.95
C THR A 154 -3.23 6.01 6.58
N VAL A 155 -3.08 6.91 7.55
CA VAL A 155 -1.82 7.10 8.30
C VAL A 155 -1.92 6.47 9.68
N ILE A 156 -0.93 5.64 10.00
CA ILE A 156 -0.79 4.95 11.28
C ILE A 156 0.49 5.42 11.95
N PRO A 157 0.43 6.37 12.89
CA PRO A 157 1.61 6.88 13.54
C PRO A 157 2.17 5.87 14.56
N PHE A 158 3.49 5.79 14.62
CA PHE A 158 4.18 5.12 15.70
C PHE A 158 5.36 5.95 16.19
N CYS A 159 5.60 5.92 17.47
CA CYS A 159 6.72 6.68 18.01
C CYS A 159 7.61 5.82 18.92
N THR A 160 8.85 6.25 19.05
CA THR A 160 9.76 5.69 20.04
C THR A 160 10.06 6.72 21.12
N SER A 161 9.95 6.30 22.37
CA SER A 161 10.36 7.10 23.51
C SER A 161 10.66 6.24 24.71
N HIS A 162 11.46 6.76 25.64
CA HIS A 162 11.75 6.08 26.89
C HIS A 162 10.50 6.00 27.78
N SER A 163 9.75 7.10 27.94
CA SER A 163 8.61 7.17 28.86
C SER A 163 7.39 7.92 28.30
N SER A 164 7.58 8.90 27.43
CA SER A 164 6.49 9.71 26.91
C SER A 164 5.61 8.90 25.96
N GLY A 165 4.29 8.97 26.14
CA GLY A 165 3.34 8.40 25.20
C GLY A 165 3.31 9.16 23.87
N ILE A 166 2.60 8.64 22.86
CA ILE A 166 2.40 9.30 21.58
C ILE A 166 1.57 10.57 21.72
N GLY A 167 0.53 10.55 22.53
CA GLY A 167 -0.26 11.66 23.05
C GLY A 167 -0.41 12.86 22.11
N ALA A 168 -0.05 14.05 22.61
CA ALA A 168 -0.19 15.30 21.86
C ALA A 168 0.63 15.37 20.55
N SER A 169 1.69 14.56 20.42
CA SER A 169 2.48 14.53 19.18
C SER A 169 1.65 14.07 17.97
N ASP A 170 0.77 13.10 18.19
CA ASP A 170 -0.13 12.57 17.17
C ASP A 170 -1.17 13.63 16.74
N THR A 171 -1.88 14.19 17.70
CA THR A 171 -2.91 15.23 17.44
C THR A 171 -2.36 16.45 16.71
N ASP A 172 -1.11 16.85 17.01
CA ASP A 172 -0.47 17.98 16.33
C ASP A 172 -0.22 17.69 14.83
N LEU A 173 0.00 16.42 14.46
CA LEU A 173 0.26 16.01 13.09
C LEU A 173 -1.02 15.94 12.23
N HIS A 174 -2.17 15.61 12.82
CA HIS A 174 -3.43 15.50 12.07
C HIS A 174 -3.80 16.78 11.33
N ARG A 175 -3.43 17.93 11.89
CA ARG A 175 -3.72 19.25 11.28
C ARG A 175 -2.88 19.56 10.05
N LEU A 176 -1.79 18.83 9.84
CA LEU A 176 -0.83 19.08 8.75
C LEU A 176 -1.13 18.28 7.49
N ALA A 177 -1.96 17.24 7.60
CA ALA A 177 -2.35 16.40 6.46
C ALA A 177 -3.89 16.30 6.43
N ALA A 178 -4.52 17.27 5.80
CA ALA A 178 -5.96 17.29 5.61
C ALA A 178 -6.39 16.22 4.58
N GLY A 179 -7.53 15.58 4.80
CA GLY A 179 -8.04 14.54 3.90
C GLY A 179 -7.42 13.16 4.11
N THR A 180 -6.55 13.00 5.09
CA THR A 180 -5.92 11.75 5.50
C THR A 180 -6.76 11.06 6.58
N GLU A 181 -6.92 9.75 6.50
CA GLU A 181 -7.51 8.96 7.58
C GLU A 181 -6.43 8.61 8.61
N TRP A 182 -6.57 9.11 9.83
CA TRP A 182 -5.64 8.82 10.91
C TRP A 182 -6.16 7.68 11.78
N LYS A 183 -5.37 6.62 11.92
CA LYS A 183 -5.62 5.55 12.89
C LYS A 183 -4.91 5.84 14.20
N GLN A 184 -5.35 5.14 15.25
CA GLN A 184 -4.72 5.27 16.56
C GLN A 184 -3.25 4.86 16.53
N GLY A 185 -2.38 5.78 16.87
CA GLY A 185 -0.94 5.54 16.93
C GLY A 185 -0.49 4.76 18.17
N ARG A 186 0.75 4.25 18.11
CA ARG A 186 1.34 3.50 19.21
C ARG A 186 2.76 3.96 19.56
N ARG A 187 3.04 4.00 20.86
CA ARG A 187 4.38 4.22 21.39
C ARG A 187 5.10 2.88 21.60
N PHE A 188 6.37 2.85 21.24
CA PHE A 188 7.31 1.76 21.47
C PHE A 188 8.51 2.23 22.28
N SER A 189 9.15 1.32 23.03
CA SER A 189 10.41 1.59 23.75
C SER A 189 11.63 1.50 22.83
N GLY A 190 11.50 0.77 21.73
CA GLY A 190 12.55 0.47 20.77
C GLY A 190 13.08 -0.97 20.84
N ASN A 191 12.71 -1.72 21.89
CA ASN A 191 13.18 -3.09 22.13
C ASN A 191 12.07 -4.15 21.97
N GLU A 192 10.93 -3.78 21.41
CA GLU A 192 9.80 -4.70 21.21
C GLU A 192 10.18 -5.85 20.30
N SER A 193 9.69 -7.04 20.64
CA SER A 193 9.88 -8.21 19.79
C SER A 193 9.03 -8.13 18.52
N LYS A 194 9.39 -8.91 17.51
CA LYS A 194 8.63 -9.04 16.26
C LYS A 194 7.17 -9.42 16.54
N GLU A 195 6.94 -10.38 17.42
CA GLU A 195 5.59 -10.85 17.78
C GLU A 195 4.73 -9.74 18.40
N THR A 196 5.35 -8.81 19.14
CA THR A 196 4.65 -7.65 19.72
C THR A 196 4.19 -6.68 18.62
N ILE A 197 5.03 -6.46 17.60
CA ILE A 197 4.71 -5.63 16.47
C ILE A 197 3.62 -6.29 15.62
N GLU A 198 3.74 -7.57 15.30
CA GLU A 198 2.74 -8.31 14.54
C GLU A 198 1.36 -8.30 15.22
N LYS A 199 1.32 -8.50 16.56
CA LYS A 199 0.06 -8.40 17.31
C LYS A 199 -0.56 -7.02 17.22
N TRP A 200 0.25 -5.98 17.26
CA TRP A 200 -0.24 -4.60 17.07
C TRP A 200 -0.81 -4.39 15.67
N ILE A 201 -0.09 -4.81 14.63
CA ILE A 201 -0.54 -4.68 13.24
C ILE A 201 -1.85 -5.45 13.03
N LYS A 202 -1.92 -6.70 13.50
CA LYS A 202 -3.14 -7.53 13.43
C LYS A 202 -4.33 -6.91 14.15
N SER A 203 -4.10 -6.12 15.21
CA SER A 203 -5.19 -5.45 15.94
C SER A 203 -5.85 -4.30 15.18
N MET A 204 -5.32 -3.91 14.02
CA MET A 204 -5.88 -2.83 13.18
C MET A 204 -6.89 -3.33 12.16
N ASP A 205 -7.04 -4.65 12.04
CA ASP A 205 -7.95 -5.31 11.08
C ASP A 205 -7.75 -4.85 9.62
N LEU A 206 -6.48 -4.67 9.24
CA LEU A 206 -6.06 -4.31 7.90
C LEU A 206 -5.51 -5.55 7.19
N ASN A 207 -6.02 -5.84 6.01
CA ASN A 207 -5.56 -6.95 5.19
C ASN A 207 -4.28 -6.57 4.44
N PHE A 208 -3.15 -6.61 5.13
CA PHE A 208 -1.86 -6.49 4.49
C PHE A 208 -1.56 -7.77 3.71
N ASN A 209 -0.92 -7.60 2.56
CA ASN A 209 -0.37 -8.73 1.81
C ASN A 209 0.57 -9.49 2.75
N ASP A 210 0.12 -10.62 3.25
CA ASP A 210 0.91 -11.48 4.13
C ASP A 210 2.00 -12.15 3.27
N ASN A 211 2.93 -11.33 2.74
CA ASN A 211 4.14 -11.83 2.07
C ASN A 211 5.03 -12.62 3.05
N THR A 212 4.62 -12.71 4.30
CA THR A 212 5.11 -13.69 5.26
C THR A 212 4.48 -15.08 5.04
N ASN A 213 3.74 -15.25 3.96
CA ASN A 213 3.64 -16.57 3.39
C ASN A 213 5.03 -16.97 2.86
N THR A 214 6.01 -17.00 3.77
CA THR A 214 7.06 -18.00 3.69
C THR A 214 6.28 -19.30 3.58
N GLY A 215 6.14 -19.77 2.36
CA GLY A 215 5.46 -21.01 2.04
C GLY A 215 6.08 -22.17 2.82
N ILE A 216 5.82 -22.18 4.10
CA ILE A 216 5.76 -23.42 4.85
C ILE A 216 4.47 -24.03 4.35
N PHE A 217 4.57 -24.66 3.16
CA PHE A 217 3.58 -25.62 2.78
C PHE A 217 3.47 -26.57 3.94
N ASP A 218 2.35 -26.50 4.65
CA ASP A 218 2.01 -27.52 5.62
C ASP A 218 1.78 -28.81 4.87
N LEU A 219 2.87 -29.51 4.61
CA LEU A 219 2.86 -30.83 3.97
C LEU A 219 2.03 -31.85 4.77
N SER A 220 1.61 -31.52 6.01
CA SER A 220 0.76 -32.36 6.83
C SER A 220 -0.72 -32.30 6.42
N LYS A 221 -1.13 -31.21 5.75
CA LYS A 221 -2.44 -31.12 5.10
C LYS A 221 -2.33 -31.64 3.67
N GLY A 222 -2.27 -32.94 3.51
CA GLY A 222 -2.26 -33.60 2.23
C GLY A 222 -3.35 -33.05 1.31
N THR A 223 -3.03 -32.03 0.50
CA THR A 223 -3.82 -31.67 -0.64
C THR A 223 -3.55 -32.73 -1.70
N ASN A 224 -4.59 -33.40 -2.14
CA ASN A 224 -4.58 -34.43 -3.14
C ASN A 224 -3.69 -34.09 -4.35
N GLY A 225 -2.37 -34.28 -4.21
CA GLY A 225 -1.41 -34.40 -5.30
C GLY A 225 -1.11 -33.18 -6.20
N ASN A 226 -1.78 -32.06 -6.08
CA ASN A 226 -1.56 -30.90 -6.94
C ASN A 226 -0.81 -29.80 -6.21
N ALA A 227 0.49 -29.64 -6.53
CA ALA A 227 1.24 -28.45 -6.14
C ALA A 227 0.58 -27.20 -6.77
N PRO A 228 0.48 -26.07 -6.04
CA PRO A 228 0.00 -24.83 -6.64
C PRO A 228 0.87 -24.46 -7.84
N THR A 229 0.24 -23.99 -8.90
CA THR A 229 0.90 -23.64 -10.15
C THR A 229 0.75 -22.16 -10.44
N ILE A 230 1.75 -21.56 -11.10
CA ILE A 230 1.66 -20.24 -11.70
C ILE A 230 1.45 -20.41 -13.19
N LYS A 231 0.46 -19.73 -13.75
CA LYS A 231 0.24 -19.70 -15.19
C LYS A 231 1.25 -18.77 -15.85
N LEU A 232 2.08 -19.34 -16.71
CA LEU A 232 3.04 -18.55 -17.50
C LEU A 232 2.33 -17.87 -18.68
N SER A 233 2.92 -16.83 -19.21
CA SER A 233 2.45 -16.14 -20.42
C SER A 233 2.37 -17.03 -21.64
N SER A 234 3.05 -18.18 -21.63
CA SER A 234 2.97 -19.25 -22.64
C SER A 234 1.75 -20.16 -22.51
N GLY A 235 0.92 -19.95 -21.46
CA GLY A 235 -0.25 -20.79 -21.18
C GLY A 235 0.05 -22.06 -20.37
N TYR A 236 1.31 -22.34 -20.05
CA TYR A 236 1.70 -23.49 -19.22
C TYR A 236 1.56 -23.19 -17.73
N ASP A 237 1.07 -24.17 -16.97
CA ASP A 237 1.05 -24.12 -15.51
C ASP A 237 2.39 -24.63 -14.96
N MET A 238 3.13 -23.74 -14.29
CA MET A 238 4.39 -24.08 -13.65
C MET A 238 4.16 -24.34 -12.15
N PRO A 239 4.52 -25.52 -11.62
CA PRO A 239 4.43 -25.75 -10.18
C PRO A 239 5.31 -24.78 -9.40
N ILE A 240 4.75 -24.14 -8.37
CA ILE A 240 5.52 -23.29 -7.44
C ILE A 240 6.23 -24.21 -6.45
N VAL A 241 7.26 -24.91 -6.90
CA VAL A 241 8.15 -25.66 -6.00
C VAL A 241 9.48 -24.91 -5.99
N GLY A 242 9.59 -23.91 -5.12
CA GLY A 242 10.85 -23.26 -4.81
C GLY A 242 11.69 -24.18 -3.95
N LEU A 243 12.52 -24.99 -4.55
CA LEU A 243 13.62 -25.64 -3.85
C LEU A 243 14.65 -24.56 -3.50
N GLY A 244 14.65 -24.12 -2.25
CA GLY A 244 15.79 -23.42 -1.67
C GLY A 244 16.98 -24.37 -1.65
N THR A 245 17.86 -24.27 -2.65
CA THR A 245 19.10 -25.03 -2.74
C THR A 245 20.20 -24.46 -1.85
N TYR A 246 19.86 -23.97 -0.67
CA TYR A 246 20.86 -23.55 0.29
C TYR A 246 21.30 -24.76 1.12
N SER A 247 22.52 -25.25 0.80
CA SER A 247 23.27 -26.29 1.52
C SER A 247 22.75 -27.72 1.42
N LEU A 248 22.61 -28.24 0.20
CA LEU A 248 22.74 -29.68 0.06
C LEU A 248 24.23 -30.01 -0.16
N PRO A 249 24.84 -30.90 0.64
CA PRO A 249 26.17 -31.41 0.34
C PRO A 249 26.15 -32.07 -1.04
N ALA A 250 27.15 -31.77 -1.86
CA ALA A 250 27.28 -32.37 -3.18
C ALA A 250 27.32 -33.90 -3.05
N SER A 251 26.22 -34.55 -3.40
CA SER A 251 26.24 -35.98 -3.62
C SER A 251 26.95 -36.29 -4.94
N PRO A 252 27.86 -37.24 -4.99
CA PRO A 252 28.55 -37.55 -6.24
C PRO A 252 27.52 -38.07 -7.26
N VAL A 253 27.42 -37.37 -8.38
CA VAL A 253 26.61 -37.75 -9.52
C VAL A 253 27.25 -38.93 -10.18
N HIS A 254 26.65 -40.11 -10.08
CA HIS A 254 27.03 -41.23 -10.92
C HIS A 254 26.48 -41.02 -12.33
N PRO A 255 27.32 -41.10 -13.39
CA PRO A 255 26.83 -40.94 -14.76
C PRO A 255 25.93 -42.14 -15.10
N GLY A 256 24.67 -41.84 -15.44
CA GLY A 256 23.73 -42.86 -15.94
C GLY A 256 22.44 -43.06 -15.12
N GLN A 257 22.23 -42.35 -14.05
CA GLN A 257 20.97 -42.40 -13.31
C GLN A 257 20.10 -41.14 -13.53
N PRO A 258 18.79 -41.29 -13.69
CA PRO A 258 17.91 -40.13 -13.77
C PRO A 258 17.89 -39.43 -12.41
N VAL A 259 18.04 -38.12 -12.44
CA VAL A 259 17.97 -37.27 -11.26
C VAL A 259 16.52 -37.29 -10.77
N SER A 260 16.27 -37.98 -9.68
CA SER A 260 15.02 -37.83 -8.94
C SER A 260 15.09 -36.54 -8.16
N ILE A 261 14.36 -35.53 -8.58
CA ILE A 261 14.13 -34.28 -7.83
C ILE A 261 13.06 -34.62 -6.78
N LEU A 262 13.47 -34.65 -5.52
CA LEU A 262 12.58 -34.68 -4.37
C LEU A 262 12.06 -33.28 -4.08
#